data_bf4629c976da28e0d22e70c51e45ad16
#
_entry.id   bf4629c976da28e0d22e70c51e45ad16
#
_cell.length_a   1.000
_cell.length_b   1.000
_cell.length_c   1.000
_cell.angle_alpha   90.00
_cell.angle_beta   90.00
_cell.angle_gamma   90.00
#
_symmetry.space_group_name_H-M   'P 1'
#
loop_
_entity.id
_entity.type
_entity.pdbx_description
1 polymer ?
#
loop_
_entity_poly.entity_id
_entity_poly.type
_entity_poly.pdbx_seq_one_letter_code
_entity_poly.pdbx_strand_id
1 'polypeptide(L)'
;TNNLWIDLPALKAAFVKFGGVLPLPVIKNGKTVDPRDKASTKVLQLETAMGAAIECFKGAQAILIPRSRFAPVKTTADLLALMSDAYEITKDFRMVLKAERAGVPPNVKLDGAYKFVDDMQKLIPHGAPSLIGCTKLTVDGANVVFDRGVVIVGEVTVKNE
;
A
#
# COMPACT_ATOMS: atom_id res chain seq x y z
N THR A 1 2.43 -5.21 -9.88
CA THR A 1 3.59 -5.61 -9.05
C THR A 1 4.87 -5.36 -9.81
N ASN A 2 5.93 -4.94 -9.13
CA ASN A 2 7.25 -4.77 -9.72
C ASN A 2 8.12 -6.03 -9.59
N ASN A 3 7.52 -7.22 -9.65
CA ASN A 3 8.25 -8.47 -9.68
C ASN A 3 8.57 -8.81 -11.13
N LEU A 4 9.85 -8.87 -11.46
CA LEU A 4 10.35 -9.19 -12.79
C LEU A 4 11.13 -10.49 -12.75
N TRP A 5 10.86 -11.36 -13.71
CA TRP A 5 11.64 -12.57 -13.99
C TRP A 5 12.39 -12.31 -15.28
N ILE A 6 13.71 -12.32 -15.22
CA ILE A 6 14.57 -11.86 -16.31
C ILE A 6 15.51 -13.00 -16.73
N ASP A 7 15.52 -13.29 -18.03
CA ASP A 7 16.55 -14.13 -18.64
C ASP A 7 17.87 -13.35 -18.71
N LEU A 8 18.90 -13.83 -18.00
CA LEU A 8 20.17 -13.10 -17.89
C LEU A 8 20.94 -13.01 -19.21
N PRO A 9 21.02 -14.06 -20.06
CA PRO A 9 21.56 -13.95 -21.42
C PRO A 9 20.86 -12.86 -22.25
N ALA A 10 19.53 -12.81 -22.23
CA ALA A 10 18.77 -11.78 -22.93
C ALA A 10 19.06 -10.37 -22.39
N LEU A 11 19.16 -10.23 -21.06
CA LEU A 11 19.54 -8.96 -20.43
C LEU A 11 20.93 -8.49 -20.87
N LYS A 12 21.90 -9.39 -20.88
CA LYS A 12 23.28 -9.10 -21.34
C LYS A 12 23.27 -8.62 -22.79
N ALA A 13 22.55 -9.31 -23.67
CA ALA A 13 22.41 -8.91 -25.08
C ALA A 13 21.75 -7.53 -25.22
N ALA A 14 20.72 -7.25 -24.42
CA ALA A 14 20.07 -5.93 -24.41
C ALA A 14 21.03 -4.83 -23.94
N PHE A 15 21.81 -5.03 -22.89
CA PHE A 15 22.83 -4.07 -22.47
C PHE A 15 23.86 -3.76 -23.55
N VAL A 16 24.34 -4.76 -24.27
CA VAL A 16 25.25 -4.55 -25.41
C VAL A 16 24.56 -3.73 -26.50
N LYS A 17 23.31 -4.08 -26.85
CA LYS A 17 22.53 -3.39 -27.87
C LYS A 17 22.28 -1.91 -27.53
N PHE A 18 22.01 -1.58 -26.26
CA PHE A 18 21.64 -0.25 -25.80
C PHE A 18 22.80 0.52 -25.14
N GLY A 19 24.05 0.08 -25.31
CA GLY A 19 25.22 0.78 -24.77
C GLY A 19 25.30 0.80 -23.23
N GLY A 20 24.79 -0.23 -22.58
CA GLY A 20 24.84 -0.39 -21.11
C GLY A 20 23.65 0.17 -20.34
N VAL A 21 22.72 0.86 -20.99
CA VAL A 21 21.54 1.47 -20.33
C VAL A 21 20.28 1.10 -21.08
N LEU A 22 19.32 0.45 -20.41
CA LEU A 22 18.01 0.18 -21.02
C LEU A 22 17.21 1.48 -21.17
N PRO A 23 16.49 1.67 -22.29
CA PRO A 23 15.71 2.88 -22.57
C PRO A 23 14.39 2.88 -21.79
N LEU A 24 14.47 2.97 -20.47
CA LEU A 24 13.31 3.01 -19.61
C LEU A 24 12.76 4.42 -19.45
N PRO A 25 11.43 4.61 -19.44
CA PRO A 25 10.84 5.93 -19.23
C PRO A 25 11.14 6.44 -17.81
N VAL A 26 11.39 7.74 -17.71
CA VAL A 26 11.61 8.44 -16.44
C VAL A 26 10.27 8.94 -15.90
N ILE A 27 9.96 8.57 -14.66
CA ILE A 27 8.82 9.07 -13.90
C ILE A 27 9.27 10.28 -13.08
N LYS A 28 8.55 11.40 -13.21
CA LYS A 28 8.79 12.62 -12.44
C LYS A 28 7.68 12.78 -11.41
N ASN A 29 7.99 12.61 -10.12
CA ASN A 29 7.06 12.79 -9.02
C ASN A 29 7.34 14.11 -8.29
N GLY A 30 6.36 15.02 -8.28
CA GLY A 30 6.43 16.23 -7.46
C GLY A 30 6.33 15.89 -5.98
N LYS A 31 7.27 16.40 -5.18
CA LYS A 31 7.33 16.23 -3.72
C LYS A 31 7.63 17.57 -3.06
N THR A 32 7.58 17.60 -1.74
CA THR A 32 8.16 18.64 -0.91
C THR A 32 9.35 18.08 -0.16
N VAL A 33 10.35 18.91 0.16
CA VAL A 33 11.53 18.51 0.94
C VAL A 33 11.10 17.94 2.29
N ASP A 34 10.17 18.63 2.98
CA ASP A 34 9.53 18.10 4.17
C ASP A 34 8.14 17.57 3.81
N PRO A 35 7.88 16.27 3.95
CA PRO A 35 6.57 15.69 3.65
C PRO A 35 5.48 16.13 4.64
N ARG A 36 5.84 16.69 5.81
CA ARG A 36 4.93 17.25 6.82
C ARG A 36 4.58 18.70 6.56
N ASP A 37 5.45 19.43 5.85
CA ASP A 37 5.23 20.84 5.48
C ASP A 37 4.98 20.97 3.97
N LYS A 38 3.72 21.21 3.61
CA LYS A 38 3.31 21.42 2.21
C LYS A 38 3.86 22.73 1.61
N ALA A 39 4.28 23.67 2.46
CA ALA A 39 4.87 24.94 2.03
C ALA A 39 6.39 24.85 1.83
N SER A 40 7.03 23.75 2.28
CA SER A 40 8.46 23.54 2.09
C SER A 40 8.81 23.44 0.59
N THR A 41 10.08 23.60 0.28
CA THR A 41 10.60 23.65 -1.09
C THR A 41 10.11 22.47 -1.92
N LYS A 42 9.53 22.77 -3.10
CA LYS A 42 9.10 21.75 -4.05
C LYS A 42 10.33 21.15 -4.75
N VAL A 43 10.34 19.83 -4.86
CA VAL A 43 11.39 19.04 -5.51
C VAL A 43 10.79 18.01 -6.46
N LEU A 44 11.59 17.51 -7.38
CA LEU A 44 11.24 16.40 -8.26
C LEU A 44 12.00 15.16 -7.81
N GLN A 45 11.25 14.12 -7.48
CA GLN A 45 11.79 12.79 -7.32
C GLN A 45 11.76 12.09 -8.68
N LEU A 46 12.93 11.71 -9.16
CA LEU A 46 13.08 10.99 -10.45
C LEU A 46 13.25 9.50 -10.16
N GLU A 47 12.54 8.70 -10.91
CA GLU A 47 12.68 7.23 -10.89
C GLU A 47 12.44 6.66 -12.29
N THR A 48 12.92 5.45 -12.56
CA THR A 48 12.67 4.76 -13.82
C THR A 48 11.51 3.78 -13.65
N ALA A 49 10.67 3.67 -14.68
CA ALA A 49 9.59 2.69 -14.74
C ALA A 49 10.17 1.30 -15.04
N MET A 50 10.69 0.61 -14.02
CA MET A 50 11.32 -0.70 -14.20
C MET A 50 10.37 -1.73 -14.85
N GLY A 51 9.07 -1.67 -14.57
CA GLY A 51 8.06 -2.52 -15.23
C GLY A 51 7.96 -2.32 -16.74
N ALA A 52 8.36 -1.14 -17.26
CA ALA A 52 8.40 -0.89 -18.70
C ALA A 52 9.53 -1.64 -19.40
N ALA A 53 10.45 -2.28 -18.68
CA ALA A 53 11.48 -3.13 -19.27
C ALA A 53 10.91 -4.28 -20.13
N ILE A 54 9.66 -4.66 -19.90
CA ILE A 54 8.94 -5.64 -20.74
C ILE A 54 8.96 -5.25 -22.24
N GLU A 55 8.98 -3.97 -22.55
CA GLU A 55 9.03 -3.45 -23.93
C GLU A 55 10.41 -3.63 -24.59
N CYS A 56 11.46 -3.81 -23.78
CA CYS A 56 12.82 -3.97 -24.28
C CYS A 56 13.13 -5.39 -24.77
N PHE A 57 12.29 -6.37 -24.44
CA PHE A 57 12.55 -7.80 -24.69
C PHE A 57 11.48 -8.41 -25.60
N LYS A 58 11.92 -8.96 -26.73
CA LYS A 58 11.03 -9.69 -27.63
C LYS A 58 10.51 -10.96 -26.94
N GLY A 59 9.20 -11.17 -26.97
CA GLY A 59 8.55 -12.34 -26.38
C GLY A 59 8.32 -12.23 -24.86
N ALA A 60 8.61 -11.07 -24.26
CA ALA A 60 8.25 -10.83 -22.87
C ALA A 60 6.72 -10.90 -22.68
N GLN A 61 6.30 -11.46 -21.55
CA GLN A 61 4.88 -11.68 -21.21
C GLN A 61 4.58 -11.22 -19.79
N ALA A 62 3.34 -10.85 -19.54
CA ALA A 62 2.84 -10.56 -18.21
C ALA A 62 2.08 -11.76 -17.64
N ILE A 63 2.31 -12.07 -16.37
CA ILE A 63 1.55 -13.07 -15.64
C ILE A 63 0.48 -12.35 -14.82
N LEU A 64 -0.80 -12.67 -15.07
CA LEU A 64 -1.91 -12.16 -14.28
C LEU A 64 -1.92 -12.86 -12.92
N ILE A 65 -1.71 -12.08 -11.87
CA ILE A 65 -1.76 -12.58 -10.48
C ILE A 65 -3.16 -12.33 -9.91
N PRO A 66 -3.82 -13.34 -9.32
CA PRO A 66 -5.10 -13.16 -8.64
C PRO A 66 -5.00 -12.08 -7.56
N ARG A 67 -6.05 -11.26 -7.42
CA ARG A 67 -6.09 -10.17 -6.44
C ARG A 67 -5.86 -10.64 -5.00
N SER A 68 -6.28 -11.86 -4.68
CA SER A 68 -6.05 -12.52 -3.37
C SER A 68 -4.57 -12.70 -3.01
N ARG A 69 -3.67 -12.63 -3.99
CA ARG A 69 -2.22 -12.73 -3.80
C ARG A 69 -1.53 -11.36 -3.64
N PHE A 70 -2.30 -10.28 -3.59
CA PHE A 70 -1.76 -8.93 -3.56
C PHE A 70 -2.47 -8.07 -2.51
N ALA A 71 -1.78 -7.78 -1.42
CA ALA A 71 -2.25 -6.93 -0.32
C ALA A 71 -1.22 -5.82 -0.05
N PRO A 72 -1.19 -4.75 -0.87
CA PRO A 72 -0.24 -3.67 -0.68
C PRO A 72 -0.59 -2.84 0.56
N VAL A 73 0.42 -2.46 1.33
CA VAL A 73 0.32 -1.47 2.40
C VAL A 73 1.06 -0.21 1.93
N LYS A 74 0.31 0.83 1.57
CA LYS A 74 0.84 2.10 1.06
C LYS A 74 0.47 3.29 1.93
N THR A 75 -0.57 3.14 2.73
CA THR A 75 -1.12 4.19 3.59
C THR A 75 -1.30 3.68 5.01
N THR A 76 -1.48 4.60 5.95
CA THR A 76 -1.85 4.28 7.33
C THR A 76 -3.21 3.59 7.43
N ALA A 77 -4.12 3.85 6.48
CA ALA A 77 -5.40 3.13 6.39
C ALA A 77 -5.21 1.65 6.06
N ASP A 78 -4.32 1.32 5.11
CA ASP A 78 -3.97 -0.06 4.79
C ASP A 78 -3.29 -0.73 6.01
N LEU A 79 -2.42 0.01 6.69
CA LEU A 79 -1.72 -0.48 7.89
C LEU A 79 -2.71 -0.76 9.02
N LEU A 80 -3.67 0.14 9.29
CA LEU A 80 -4.72 -0.07 10.29
C LEU A 80 -5.52 -1.34 10.00
N ALA A 81 -5.94 -1.54 8.74
CA ALA A 81 -6.64 -2.74 8.34
C ALA A 81 -5.81 -4.01 8.62
N LEU A 82 -4.53 -3.97 8.28
CA LEU A 82 -3.61 -5.09 8.48
C LEU A 82 -3.35 -5.39 9.97
N MET A 83 -3.31 -4.37 10.83
CA MET A 83 -3.13 -4.50 12.27
C MET A 83 -4.37 -5.00 13.01
N SER A 84 -5.54 -5.00 12.36
CA SER A 84 -6.80 -5.43 12.94
C SER A 84 -6.93 -6.95 12.99
N ASP A 85 -7.98 -7.41 13.66
CA ASP A 85 -8.35 -8.84 13.74
C ASP A 85 -8.94 -9.41 12.44
N ALA A 86 -9.07 -8.61 11.39
CA ALA A 86 -9.46 -9.09 10.05
C ALA A 86 -8.39 -9.97 9.39
N TYR A 87 -7.16 -9.89 9.88
CA TYR A 87 -6.02 -10.67 9.42
C TYR A 87 -5.48 -11.56 10.54
N GLU A 88 -4.77 -12.61 10.14
CA GLU A 88 -4.03 -13.48 11.05
C GLU A 88 -2.68 -13.87 10.46
N ILE A 89 -1.75 -14.23 11.33
CA ILE A 89 -0.46 -14.80 10.95
C ILE A 89 -0.56 -16.31 11.01
N THR A 90 -0.35 -16.98 9.90
CA THR A 90 -0.36 -18.43 9.81
C THR A 90 0.89 -19.04 10.45
N LYS A 91 0.90 -20.37 10.69
CA LYS A 91 2.04 -21.10 11.28
C LYS A 91 3.32 -20.98 10.43
N ASP A 92 3.19 -20.77 9.12
CA ASP A 92 4.28 -20.54 8.18
C ASP A 92 4.56 -19.04 7.96
N PHE A 93 4.16 -18.19 8.92
CA PHE A 93 4.41 -16.74 8.99
C PHE A 93 3.87 -15.94 7.80
N ARG A 94 2.79 -16.38 7.15
CA ARG A 94 2.09 -15.57 6.15
C ARG A 94 0.97 -14.78 6.81
N MET A 95 0.82 -13.54 6.38
CA MET A 95 -0.33 -12.71 6.72
C MET A 95 -1.49 -13.06 5.77
N VAL A 96 -2.60 -13.50 6.30
CA VAL A 96 -3.79 -13.87 5.51
C VAL A 96 -5.05 -13.24 6.11
N LEU A 97 -6.05 -13.01 5.27
CA LEU A 97 -7.38 -12.66 5.77
C LEU A 97 -7.97 -13.86 6.51
N LYS A 98 -8.61 -13.61 7.65
CA LYS A 98 -9.38 -14.63 8.35
C LYS A 98 -10.50 -15.18 7.47
N ALA A 99 -10.86 -16.45 7.69
CA ALA A 99 -11.86 -17.17 6.91
C ALA A 99 -13.22 -16.46 6.89
N GLU A 100 -13.60 -15.82 8.01
CA GLU A 100 -14.83 -15.05 8.16
C GLU A 100 -14.94 -13.87 7.20
N ARG A 101 -13.81 -13.39 6.67
CA ARG A 101 -13.77 -12.33 5.68
C ARG A 101 -14.07 -12.79 4.25
N ALA A 102 -14.15 -14.09 4.00
CA ALA A 102 -14.44 -14.68 2.69
C ALA A 102 -13.59 -14.06 1.54
N GLY A 103 -12.32 -13.75 1.83
CA GLY A 103 -11.39 -13.15 0.86
C GLY A 103 -11.56 -11.65 0.59
N VAL A 104 -12.49 -10.97 1.30
CA VAL A 104 -12.75 -9.53 1.13
C VAL A 104 -12.12 -8.73 2.26
N PRO A 105 -11.08 -7.91 2.02
CA PRO A 105 -10.49 -7.07 3.05
C PRO A 105 -11.44 -5.95 3.49
N PRO A 106 -11.31 -5.44 4.74
CA PRO A 106 -12.04 -4.26 5.16
C PRO A 106 -11.55 -3.03 4.36
N ASN A 107 -12.49 -2.18 3.93
CA ASN A 107 -12.16 -0.92 3.27
C ASN A 107 -12.01 0.17 4.33
N VAL A 108 -10.79 0.62 4.58
CA VAL A 108 -10.51 1.68 5.55
C VAL A 108 -10.14 2.96 4.82
N LYS A 109 -10.73 4.08 5.25
CA LYS A 109 -10.38 5.44 4.82
C LYS A 109 -10.10 6.30 6.04
N LEU A 110 -8.95 6.92 6.08
CA LEU A 110 -8.57 7.85 7.14
C LEU A 110 -8.39 9.25 6.57
N ASP A 111 -8.76 10.26 7.35
CA ASP A 111 -8.47 11.65 7.05
C ASP A 111 -6.96 11.90 6.91
N GLY A 112 -6.59 12.96 6.20
CA GLY A 112 -5.20 13.37 6.02
C GLY A 112 -4.43 13.67 7.31
N ALA A 113 -5.16 13.95 8.40
CA ALA A 113 -4.60 14.10 9.74
C ALA A 113 -3.88 12.83 10.24
N TYR A 114 -4.24 11.66 9.72
CA TYR A 114 -3.65 10.37 10.09
C TYR A 114 -2.68 9.84 9.02
N LYS A 115 -2.16 10.71 8.18
CA LYS A 115 -1.24 10.34 7.08
C LYS A 115 0.05 9.68 7.57
N PHE A 116 0.53 10.07 8.74
CA PHE A 116 1.77 9.55 9.32
C PHE A 116 1.47 8.52 10.42
N VAL A 117 2.42 7.61 10.64
CA VAL A 117 2.25 6.50 11.59
C VAL A 117 2.04 6.99 13.02
N ASP A 118 2.79 8.00 13.45
CA ASP A 118 2.67 8.61 14.78
C ASP A 118 1.28 9.23 15.02
N ASP A 119 0.67 9.81 13.98
CA ASP A 119 -0.69 10.35 14.08
C ASP A 119 -1.74 9.22 14.04
N MET A 120 -1.54 8.19 13.24
CA MET A 120 -2.38 6.99 13.27
C MET A 120 -2.31 6.29 14.65
N GLN A 121 -1.14 6.24 15.29
CA GLN A 121 -1.00 5.67 16.64
C GLN A 121 -1.81 6.43 17.69
N LYS A 122 -2.01 7.75 17.53
CA LYS A 122 -2.90 8.53 18.41
C LYS A 122 -4.38 8.19 18.18
N LEU A 123 -4.77 7.80 16.97
CA LEU A 123 -6.11 7.31 16.66
C LEU A 123 -6.40 5.97 17.37
N ILE A 124 -5.38 5.11 17.49
CA ILE A 124 -5.50 3.74 18.04
C ILE A 124 -4.49 3.48 19.17
N PRO A 125 -4.50 4.27 20.25
CA PRO A 125 -3.48 4.18 21.32
C PRO A 125 -3.47 2.83 22.04
N HIS A 126 -4.54 2.06 21.92
CA HIS A 126 -4.73 0.75 22.55
C HIS A 126 -4.76 -0.42 21.55
N GLY A 127 -4.35 -0.18 20.31
CA GLY A 127 -4.42 -1.12 19.20
C GLY A 127 -5.59 -0.87 18.26
N ALA A 128 -5.60 -1.58 17.14
CA ALA A 128 -6.65 -1.44 16.13
C ALA A 128 -8.01 -1.92 16.67
N PRO A 129 -9.12 -1.27 16.28
CA PRO A 129 -10.46 -1.79 16.56
C PRO A 129 -10.68 -3.12 15.83
N SER A 130 -11.65 -3.93 16.28
CA SER A 130 -12.07 -5.11 15.53
C SER A 130 -12.70 -4.70 14.21
N LEU A 131 -12.15 -5.22 13.11
CA LEU A 131 -12.65 -5.02 11.75
C LEU A 131 -13.13 -6.31 11.09
N ILE A 132 -13.26 -7.40 11.86
CA ILE A 132 -13.69 -8.70 11.33
C ILE A 132 -15.07 -8.60 10.64
N GLY A 133 -15.99 -7.82 11.19
CA GLY A 133 -17.32 -7.55 10.63
C GLY A 133 -17.42 -6.28 9.79
N CYS A 134 -16.32 -5.54 9.61
CA CYS A 134 -16.31 -4.26 8.93
C CYS A 134 -16.33 -4.40 7.42
N THR A 135 -17.30 -3.79 6.75
CA THR A 135 -17.28 -3.64 5.29
C THR A 135 -16.50 -2.39 4.90
N LYS A 136 -16.77 -1.27 5.59
CA LYS A 136 -16.08 0.00 5.35
C LYS A 136 -16.03 0.83 6.63
N LEU A 137 -14.85 1.34 6.95
CA LEU A 137 -14.65 2.34 7.99
C LEU A 137 -14.15 3.63 7.34
N THR A 138 -14.81 4.75 7.60
CA THR A 138 -14.34 6.08 7.23
C THR A 138 -14.14 6.90 8.50
N VAL A 139 -12.95 7.47 8.70
CA VAL A 139 -12.65 8.44 9.74
C VAL A 139 -12.41 9.78 9.06
N ASP A 140 -13.28 10.76 9.33
CA ASP A 140 -13.32 12.09 8.73
C ASP A 140 -13.11 13.13 9.82
N GLY A 141 -12.04 13.90 9.73
CA GLY A 141 -11.58 14.85 10.75
C GLY A 141 -10.51 14.31 11.69
N ALA A 142 -9.80 15.22 12.31
CA ALA A 142 -8.73 14.96 13.27
C ALA A 142 -9.26 14.63 14.67
N ASN A 143 -8.36 14.26 15.61
CA ASN A 143 -8.63 14.07 17.04
C ASN A 143 -9.69 13.01 17.38
N VAL A 144 -9.91 12.04 16.47
CA VAL A 144 -10.68 10.84 16.78
C VAL A 144 -9.76 9.84 17.49
N VAL A 145 -10.30 9.15 18.50
CA VAL A 145 -9.61 8.10 19.25
C VAL A 145 -10.51 6.89 19.37
N PHE A 146 -10.02 5.73 18.97
CA PHE A 146 -10.65 4.45 19.25
C PHE A 146 -10.09 3.87 20.55
N ASP A 147 -10.94 3.67 21.52
CA ASP A 147 -10.59 3.04 22.80
C ASP A 147 -10.58 1.50 22.66
N ARG A 148 -10.24 0.84 23.75
CA ARG A 148 -10.22 -0.63 23.83
C ARG A 148 -11.60 -1.23 23.56
N GLY A 149 -11.62 -2.36 22.88
CA GLY A 149 -12.84 -3.14 22.67
C GLY A 149 -13.81 -2.55 21.65
N VAL A 150 -13.40 -1.54 20.89
CA VAL A 150 -14.22 -1.02 19.79
C VAL A 150 -14.35 -2.07 18.70
N VAL A 151 -15.59 -2.34 18.27
CA VAL A 151 -15.93 -3.29 17.20
C VAL A 151 -16.69 -2.53 16.12
N ILE A 152 -16.20 -2.60 14.88
CA ILE A 152 -16.82 -1.97 13.72
C ILE A 152 -17.52 -3.05 12.88
N VAL A 153 -18.82 -2.85 12.63
CA VAL A 153 -19.64 -3.79 11.86
C VAL A 153 -20.32 -3.07 10.71
N GLY A 154 -20.27 -3.65 9.51
CA GLY A 154 -20.87 -3.06 8.31
C GLY A 154 -20.12 -1.82 7.84
N GLU A 155 -20.86 -0.81 7.39
CA GLU A 155 -20.29 0.48 6.93
C GLU A 155 -20.49 1.55 8.00
N VAL A 156 -19.39 2.11 8.50
CA VAL A 156 -19.38 3.12 9.57
C VAL A 156 -18.57 4.33 9.14
N THR A 157 -19.11 5.52 9.39
CA THR A 157 -18.39 6.80 9.28
C THR A 157 -18.35 7.48 10.65
N VAL A 158 -17.15 7.77 11.12
CA VAL A 158 -16.90 8.56 12.33
C VAL A 158 -16.45 9.95 11.87
N LYS A 159 -17.17 10.98 12.30
CA LYS A 159 -16.84 12.37 12.00
C LYS A 159 -16.48 13.12 13.27
N ASN A 160 -15.46 13.98 13.18
CA ASN A 160 -15.16 15.00 14.16
C ASN A 160 -15.00 16.33 13.42
N GLU A 161 -15.93 17.26 13.67
CA GLU A 161 -15.96 18.61 13.06
C GLU A 161 -15.12 19.61 13.85
#